data_3fdcef2affcd779d53d8996c7e833d67
#
_entry.id   3fdcef2affcd779d53d8996c7e833d67
#
_cell.length_a   1.000
_cell.length_b   1.000
_cell.length_c   1.000
_cell.angle_alpha   90.00
_cell.angle_beta   90.00
_cell.angle_gamma   90.00
#
_symmetry.space_group_name_H-M   'P 1'
#
loop_
_entity.id
_entity.type
_entity.pdbx_description
1 polymer ?
#
loop_
_entity_poly.entity_id
_entity_poly.type
_entity_poly.pdbx_seq_one_letter_code
_entity_poly.pdbx_strand_id
1 'polypeptide(L)'
;MKKGKIFGKKQLLLAVMVLALGGAIWLNMEYSTTSGGFTNTVSTENKNLGDTKFVLSDEAVETMAGTSDYFTTAKKDRETARNDAVKLIEETLKSTTVTDAQKTDAMAKLTAAAKAVTQEADIEAELIAKGFSKALCMITDSKATVIVKSDGVTSAQTLQIQDAVTSKSGISLENIKVVTVK
;
A
#
# COMPACT_ATOMS: atom_id res chain seq x y z
N MET A 1 30.02 -44.71 -33.73
CA MET A 1 30.64 -43.39 -33.98
C MET A 1 29.89 -42.32 -33.14
N LYS A 2 30.46 -41.88 -32.01
CA LYS A 2 29.87 -40.89 -31.13
C LYS A 2 30.25 -39.48 -31.63
N LYS A 3 29.28 -38.72 -32.14
CA LYS A 3 29.50 -37.29 -32.50
C LYS A 3 29.52 -36.49 -31.21
N GLY A 4 30.70 -36.03 -30.78
CA GLY A 4 30.85 -35.05 -29.71
C GLY A 4 30.33 -33.71 -30.18
N LYS A 5 29.24 -33.16 -29.57
CA LYS A 5 28.81 -31.79 -29.76
C LYS A 5 29.79 -30.87 -29.06
N ILE A 6 30.53 -30.10 -29.83
CA ILE A 6 31.44 -29.05 -29.30
C ILE A 6 30.55 -27.89 -28.84
N PHE A 7 30.30 -27.85 -27.55
CA PHE A 7 29.62 -26.70 -26.94
C PHE A 7 30.55 -25.47 -26.99
N GLY A 8 30.17 -24.47 -27.72
CA GLY A 8 30.91 -23.20 -27.80
C GLY A 8 30.95 -22.50 -26.42
N LYS A 9 32.05 -21.81 -26.11
CA LYS A 9 32.26 -21.07 -24.84
C LYS A 9 31.04 -20.19 -24.45
N LYS A 10 30.34 -19.63 -25.43
CA LYS A 10 29.09 -18.85 -25.21
C LYS A 10 27.90 -19.70 -24.74
N GLN A 11 27.79 -20.94 -25.22
CA GLN A 11 26.73 -21.87 -24.82
C GLN A 11 27.00 -22.45 -23.42
N LEU A 12 28.27 -22.67 -23.07
CA LEU A 12 28.67 -23.07 -21.72
C LEU A 12 28.31 -21.94 -20.70
N LEU A 13 28.53 -20.69 -21.03
CA LEU A 13 28.23 -19.56 -20.18
C LEU A 13 26.71 -19.38 -19.97
N LEU A 14 25.94 -19.60 -21.03
CA LEU A 14 24.47 -19.62 -20.95
C LEU A 14 23.93 -20.75 -20.06
N ALA A 15 24.52 -21.97 -20.21
CA ALA A 15 24.13 -23.10 -19.36
C ALA A 15 24.44 -22.87 -17.87
N VAL A 16 25.58 -22.25 -17.56
CA VAL A 16 25.94 -21.87 -16.18
C VAL A 16 24.98 -20.82 -15.62
N MET A 17 24.60 -19.81 -16.41
CA MET A 17 23.61 -18.81 -16.00
C MET A 17 22.23 -19.41 -15.71
N VAL A 18 21.77 -20.35 -16.54
CA VAL A 18 20.48 -21.03 -16.34
C VAL A 18 20.52 -21.90 -15.08
N LEU A 19 21.63 -22.59 -14.83
CA LEU A 19 21.82 -23.38 -13.61
C LEU A 19 21.90 -22.51 -12.34
N ALA A 20 22.54 -21.34 -12.42
CA ALA A 20 22.60 -20.39 -11.30
C ALA A 20 21.21 -19.81 -10.97
N LEU A 21 20.40 -19.46 -12.00
CA LEU A 21 19.02 -19.00 -11.82
C LEU A 21 18.12 -20.12 -11.26
N GLY A 22 18.23 -21.33 -11.78
CA GLY A 22 17.47 -22.49 -11.28
C GLY A 22 17.85 -22.84 -9.82
N GLY A 23 19.13 -22.76 -9.47
CA GLY A 23 19.61 -22.93 -8.11
C GLY A 23 19.11 -21.86 -7.14
N ALA A 24 19.07 -20.61 -7.57
CA ALA A 24 18.54 -19.51 -6.74
C ALA A 24 17.03 -19.66 -6.46
N ILE A 25 16.24 -20.09 -7.46
CA ILE A 25 14.81 -20.35 -7.30
C ILE A 25 14.59 -21.56 -6.38
N TRP A 26 15.38 -22.64 -6.54
CA TRP A 26 15.28 -23.82 -5.70
C TRP A 26 15.66 -23.51 -4.24
N LEU A 27 16.73 -22.75 -4.02
CA LEU A 27 17.16 -22.33 -2.68
C LEU A 27 16.10 -21.44 -2.01
N ASN A 28 15.50 -20.53 -2.76
CA ASN A 28 14.43 -19.66 -2.26
C ASN A 28 13.17 -20.47 -1.89
N MET A 29 12.86 -21.53 -2.63
CA MET A 29 11.72 -22.41 -2.35
C MET A 29 11.97 -23.29 -1.12
N GLU A 30 13.19 -23.83 -0.96
CA GLU A 30 13.58 -24.67 0.20
C GLU A 30 13.67 -23.85 1.50
N TYR A 31 14.19 -22.61 1.42
CA TYR A 31 14.27 -21.72 2.58
C TYR A 31 12.90 -21.16 3.00
N SER A 32 11.96 -21.05 2.07
CA SER A 32 10.60 -20.58 2.34
C SER A 32 9.75 -21.61 3.07
N THR A 33 10.11 -22.92 2.99
CA THR A 33 9.36 -24.00 3.65
C THR A 33 9.84 -24.33 5.06
N THR A 34 11.03 -23.87 5.46
CA THR A 34 11.63 -24.27 6.77
C THR A 34 11.63 -23.17 7.83
N SER A 35 11.33 -21.92 7.48
CA SER A 35 11.28 -20.81 8.46
C SER A 35 9.96 -20.07 8.30
N GLY A 36 9.09 -20.20 9.30
CA GLY A 36 7.74 -19.65 9.33
C GLY A 36 7.67 -18.16 8.97
N GLY A 37 6.79 -17.85 8.02
CA GLY A 37 6.18 -16.56 7.87
C GLY A 37 6.96 -15.50 7.10
N PHE A 38 6.88 -15.55 5.78
CA PHE A 38 6.74 -14.40 4.89
C PHE A 38 6.45 -14.94 3.49
N THR A 39 5.20 -15.27 3.20
CA THR A 39 4.76 -15.54 1.84
C THR A 39 4.68 -14.21 1.08
N ASN A 40 5.81 -13.79 0.51
CA ASN A 40 5.79 -12.79 -0.55
C ASN A 40 5.35 -13.52 -1.83
N THR A 41 4.06 -13.56 -2.08
CA THR A 41 3.51 -13.91 -3.38
C THR A 41 3.85 -12.76 -4.32
N VAL A 42 4.98 -12.88 -5.04
CA VAL A 42 5.28 -12.01 -6.18
C VAL A 42 4.33 -12.42 -7.30
N SER A 43 3.14 -11.86 -7.32
CA SER A 43 2.33 -11.76 -8.52
C SER A 43 3.00 -10.74 -9.42
N THR A 44 3.52 -11.22 -10.54
CA THR A 44 4.03 -10.39 -11.64
C THR A 44 2.85 -9.70 -12.29
N GLU A 45 2.47 -8.56 -11.77
CA GLU A 45 1.54 -7.64 -12.45
C GLU A 45 2.01 -6.21 -12.24
N ASN A 46 2.38 -5.59 -13.34
CA ASN A 46 2.62 -4.16 -13.57
C ASN A 46 2.93 -3.31 -12.32
N LYS A 47 4.24 -3.10 -12.09
CA LYS A 47 4.71 -2.09 -11.15
C LYS A 47 4.32 -0.71 -11.63
N ASN A 48 3.13 -0.24 -11.25
CA ASN A 48 2.87 1.18 -11.12
C ASN A 48 3.64 1.66 -9.89
N LEU A 49 4.67 2.45 -10.10
CA LEU A 49 5.39 3.18 -9.04
C LEU A 49 4.38 4.10 -8.35
N GLY A 50 3.96 3.74 -7.16
CA GLY A 50 3.04 4.53 -6.34
C GLY A 50 2.04 3.71 -5.51
N ASP A 51 1.98 2.39 -5.70
CA ASP A 51 1.11 1.53 -4.90
C ASP A 51 1.81 1.14 -3.59
N THR A 52 1.86 2.06 -2.64
CA THR A 52 2.09 1.69 -1.25
C THR A 52 0.80 1.04 -0.75
N LYS A 53 0.65 -0.25 -1.01
CA LYS A 53 -0.36 -1.07 -0.36
C LYS A 53 -0.06 -1.07 1.15
N PHE A 54 -0.71 -0.18 1.87
CA PHE A 54 -0.87 -0.34 3.30
C PHE A 54 -1.82 -1.54 3.48
N VAL A 55 -1.27 -2.74 3.55
CA VAL A 55 -2.03 -3.96 3.81
C VAL A 55 -2.28 -4.00 5.32
N LEU A 56 -3.32 -3.32 5.77
CA LEU A 56 -3.96 -3.70 7.01
C LEU A 56 -4.67 -5.04 6.71
N SER A 57 -4.05 -6.16 7.03
CA SER A 57 -4.77 -7.43 7.05
C SER A 57 -5.86 -7.33 8.12
N ASP A 58 -7.07 -7.78 7.81
CA ASP A 58 -8.20 -7.80 8.77
C ASP A 58 -7.80 -8.51 10.08
N GLU A 59 -6.86 -9.44 10.04
CA GLU A 59 -6.30 -10.18 11.17
C GLU A 59 -5.38 -9.35 12.10
N ALA A 60 -4.68 -8.33 11.56
CA ALA A 60 -3.85 -7.42 12.35
C ALA A 60 -4.69 -6.39 13.11
N VAL A 61 -5.89 -6.07 12.64
CA VAL A 61 -6.80 -5.13 13.30
C VAL A 61 -7.40 -5.75 14.56
N GLU A 62 -7.71 -7.05 14.56
CA GLU A 62 -8.28 -7.72 15.73
C GLU A 62 -7.27 -7.89 16.88
N THR A 63 -5.97 -8.07 16.59
CA THR A 63 -4.94 -8.26 17.61
C THR A 63 -4.45 -6.96 18.24
N MET A 64 -4.61 -5.81 17.59
CA MET A 64 -4.24 -4.48 18.10
C MET A 64 -5.41 -3.74 18.77
N ALA A 65 -6.59 -4.34 18.83
CA ALA A 65 -7.84 -3.74 19.30
C ALA A 65 -7.88 -3.37 20.79
N GLY A 66 -6.80 -3.55 21.55
CA GLY A 66 -6.75 -3.34 23.00
C GLY A 66 -6.04 -2.08 23.48
N THR A 67 -5.40 -1.27 22.62
CA THR A 67 -4.58 -0.16 23.08
C THR A 67 -4.98 1.19 22.47
N SER A 68 -5.00 2.21 23.32
CA SER A 68 -5.17 3.62 22.90
C SER A 68 -4.09 4.07 21.89
N ASP A 69 -3.07 3.25 21.69
CA ASP A 69 -1.94 3.47 20.78
C ASP A 69 -2.21 3.16 19.31
N TYR A 70 -3.23 2.34 18.98
CA TYR A 70 -3.50 1.96 17.61
C TYR A 70 -3.65 3.18 16.67
N PHE A 71 -4.52 4.13 17.05
CA PHE A 71 -4.77 5.32 16.23
C PHE A 71 -3.53 6.22 16.11
N THR A 72 -2.74 6.30 17.17
CA THR A 72 -1.50 7.08 17.17
C THR A 72 -0.45 6.42 16.28
N THR A 73 -0.29 5.10 16.40
CA THR A 73 0.64 4.32 15.58
C THR A 73 0.21 4.36 14.12
N ALA A 74 -1.06 4.10 13.81
CA ALA A 74 -1.57 4.11 12.45
C ALA A 74 -1.48 5.50 11.77
N LYS A 75 -1.66 6.60 12.52
CA LYS A 75 -1.41 7.95 12.01
C LYS A 75 0.06 8.16 11.67
N LYS A 76 0.97 7.75 12.56
CA LYS A 76 2.41 7.86 12.36
C LYS A 76 2.87 7.03 11.17
N ASP A 77 2.39 5.79 11.05
CA ASP A 77 2.74 4.90 9.94
C ASP A 77 2.24 5.45 8.62
N ARG A 78 1.00 5.99 8.57
CA ARG A 78 0.46 6.70 7.41
C ARG A 78 1.34 7.88 7.01
N GLU A 79 1.74 8.71 7.97
CA GLU A 79 2.60 9.86 7.74
C GLU A 79 3.98 9.45 7.23
N THR A 80 4.59 8.42 7.83
CA THR A 80 5.89 7.88 7.41
C THR A 80 5.82 7.35 5.98
N ALA A 81 4.86 6.50 5.67
CA ALA A 81 4.68 5.94 4.33
C ALA A 81 4.46 7.03 3.27
N ARG A 82 3.69 8.08 3.61
CA ARG A 82 3.46 9.22 2.72
C ARG A 82 4.74 10.02 2.49
N ASN A 83 5.49 10.31 3.54
CA ASN A 83 6.75 11.05 3.44
C ASN A 83 7.77 10.29 2.59
N ASP A 84 7.85 8.97 2.72
CA ASP A 84 8.74 8.14 1.90
C ASP A 84 8.29 8.12 0.43
N ALA A 85 6.99 8.04 0.16
CA ALA A 85 6.45 8.15 -1.20
C ALA A 85 6.75 9.52 -1.83
N VAL A 86 6.57 10.61 -1.08
CA VAL A 86 6.89 11.98 -1.54
C VAL A 86 8.38 12.11 -1.86
N LYS A 87 9.26 11.63 -0.99
CA LYS A 87 10.71 11.63 -1.25
C LYS A 87 11.07 10.89 -2.54
N LEU A 88 10.50 9.70 -2.75
CA LEU A 88 10.74 8.93 -3.97
C LEU A 88 10.30 9.69 -5.23
N ILE A 89 9.15 10.37 -5.17
CA ILE A 89 8.65 11.20 -6.28
C ILE A 89 9.58 12.40 -6.50
N GLU A 90 10.04 13.08 -5.45
CA GLU A 90 10.97 14.19 -5.55
C GLU A 90 12.32 13.77 -6.13
N GLU A 91 12.86 12.62 -5.75
CA GLU A 91 14.08 12.05 -6.32
C GLU A 91 13.90 11.76 -7.81
N THR A 92 12.74 11.22 -8.19
CA THR A 92 12.37 10.99 -9.59
C THR A 92 12.38 12.32 -10.38
N LEU A 93 11.78 13.38 -9.82
CA LEU A 93 11.74 14.70 -10.45
C LEU A 93 13.13 15.35 -10.63
N LYS A 94 14.08 15.05 -9.73
CA LYS A 94 15.46 15.55 -9.80
C LYS A 94 16.33 14.79 -10.82
N SER A 95 15.91 13.60 -11.24
CA SER A 95 16.66 12.78 -12.19
C SER A 95 16.66 13.41 -13.59
N THR A 96 17.84 13.47 -14.21
CA THR A 96 18.02 14.00 -15.57
C THR A 96 17.56 13.04 -16.67
N THR A 97 17.29 11.78 -16.32
CA THR A 97 16.88 10.73 -17.26
C THR A 97 15.37 10.61 -17.43
N VAL A 98 14.59 11.39 -16.65
CA VAL A 98 13.12 11.33 -16.62
C VAL A 98 12.53 12.20 -17.74
N THR A 99 11.58 11.66 -18.48
CA THR A 99 10.87 12.37 -19.54
C THR A 99 9.89 13.42 -18.98
N ASP A 100 9.52 14.41 -19.79
CA ASP A 100 8.54 15.43 -19.37
C ASP A 100 7.17 14.83 -19.03
N ALA A 101 6.75 13.76 -19.70
CA ALA A 101 5.53 13.03 -19.36
C ALA A 101 5.60 12.40 -17.95
N GLN A 102 6.74 11.79 -17.61
CA GLN A 102 6.95 11.21 -16.27
C GLN A 102 7.00 12.29 -15.18
N LYS A 103 7.58 13.46 -15.47
CA LYS A 103 7.56 14.60 -14.55
C LYS A 103 6.15 15.10 -14.29
N THR A 104 5.34 15.21 -15.35
CA THR A 104 3.94 15.62 -15.25
C THR A 104 3.14 14.64 -14.38
N ASP A 105 3.31 13.33 -14.58
CA ASP A 105 2.67 12.29 -13.78
C ASP A 105 3.12 12.36 -12.30
N ALA A 106 4.41 12.55 -12.05
CA ALA A 106 4.95 12.71 -10.71
C ALA A 106 4.37 13.94 -9.99
N MET A 107 4.25 15.08 -10.68
CA MET A 107 3.61 16.28 -10.14
C MET A 107 2.12 16.07 -9.85
N ALA A 108 1.39 15.36 -10.72
CA ALA A 108 0.00 15.00 -10.48
C ALA A 108 -0.16 14.13 -9.23
N LYS A 109 0.73 13.16 -9.03
CA LYS A 109 0.75 12.31 -7.81
C LYS A 109 1.03 13.11 -6.54
N LEU A 110 1.97 14.06 -6.57
CA LEU A 110 2.22 14.97 -5.43
C LEU A 110 0.99 15.80 -5.09
N THR A 111 0.33 16.35 -6.11
CA THR A 111 -0.88 17.14 -5.93
C THR A 111 -2.01 16.30 -5.35
N ALA A 112 -2.21 15.08 -5.85
CA ALA A 112 -3.20 14.14 -5.34
C ALA A 112 -2.91 13.75 -3.87
N ALA A 113 -1.64 13.49 -3.52
CA ALA A 113 -1.24 13.20 -2.15
C ALA A 113 -1.51 14.37 -1.20
N ALA A 114 -1.18 15.61 -1.59
CA ALA A 114 -1.47 16.81 -0.80
C ALA A 114 -2.98 17.02 -0.60
N LYS A 115 -3.79 16.80 -1.65
CA LYS A 115 -5.23 16.86 -1.57
C LYS A 115 -5.81 15.81 -0.62
N ALA A 116 -5.31 14.58 -0.69
CA ALA A 116 -5.72 13.49 0.19
C ALA A 116 -5.47 13.83 1.67
N VAL A 117 -4.31 14.44 2.00
CA VAL A 117 -4.00 14.89 3.38
C VAL A 117 -5.08 15.79 3.94
N THR A 118 -5.46 16.81 3.16
CA THR A 118 -6.48 17.78 3.60
C THR A 118 -7.83 17.10 3.74
N GLN A 119 -8.25 16.29 2.77
CA GLN A 119 -9.52 15.58 2.81
C GLN A 119 -9.60 14.59 3.97
N GLU A 120 -8.54 13.83 4.26
CA GLU A 120 -8.48 12.92 5.40
C GLU A 120 -8.63 13.66 6.73
N ALA A 121 -7.93 14.79 6.90
CA ALA A 121 -8.01 15.61 8.10
C ALA A 121 -9.41 16.19 8.30
N ASP A 122 -10.04 16.68 7.23
CA ASP A 122 -11.39 17.22 7.27
C ASP A 122 -12.43 16.14 7.62
N ILE A 123 -12.31 14.94 7.05
CA ILE A 123 -13.18 13.80 7.37
C ILE A 123 -13.01 13.37 8.82
N GLU A 124 -11.76 13.22 9.29
CA GLU A 124 -11.48 12.86 10.69
C GLU A 124 -12.08 13.89 11.67
N ALA A 125 -11.89 15.19 11.39
CA ALA A 125 -12.45 16.27 12.22
C ALA A 125 -13.98 16.24 12.24
N GLU A 126 -14.62 16.01 11.10
CA GLU A 126 -16.07 15.92 11.00
C GLU A 126 -16.62 14.71 11.78
N LEU A 127 -15.96 13.54 11.68
CA LEU A 127 -16.36 12.35 12.42
C LEU A 127 -16.24 12.55 13.94
N ILE A 128 -15.18 13.20 14.40
CA ILE A 128 -15.05 13.58 15.81
C ILE A 128 -16.19 14.53 16.23
N ALA A 129 -16.52 15.52 15.40
CA ALA A 129 -17.64 16.42 15.66
C ALA A 129 -19.00 15.70 15.69
N LYS A 130 -19.16 14.62 14.92
CA LYS A 130 -20.35 13.75 14.93
C LYS A 130 -20.39 12.77 16.11
N GLY A 131 -19.39 12.79 17.02
CA GLY A 131 -19.38 12.06 18.28
C GLY A 131 -18.57 10.77 18.29
N PHE A 132 -17.81 10.46 17.23
CA PHE A 132 -16.84 9.36 17.29
C PHE A 132 -15.66 9.75 18.18
N SER A 133 -15.29 8.89 19.14
CA SER A 133 -14.21 9.19 20.08
C SER A 133 -12.83 9.23 19.42
N LYS A 134 -12.62 8.41 18.38
CA LYS A 134 -11.41 8.41 17.52
C LYS A 134 -11.83 8.01 16.11
N ALA A 135 -11.23 8.66 15.13
CA ALA A 135 -11.39 8.37 13.73
C ALA A 135 -10.04 8.50 13.00
N LEU A 136 -9.83 7.64 12.03
CA LEU A 136 -8.69 7.67 11.11
C LEU A 136 -9.24 7.45 9.71
N CYS A 137 -8.90 8.32 8.78
CA CYS A 137 -9.27 8.19 7.38
C CYS A 137 -8.00 8.00 6.54
N MET A 138 -8.05 7.10 5.58
CA MET A 138 -7.00 6.88 4.59
C MET A 138 -7.62 6.90 3.20
N ILE A 139 -7.11 7.77 2.33
CA ILE A 139 -7.54 7.89 0.95
C ILE A 139 -6.41 7.45 0.03
N THR A 140 -6.68 6.46 -0.81
CA THR A 140 -5.74 5.96 -1.81
C THR A 140 -6.51 5.64 -3.09
N ASP A 141 -6.07 6.19 -4.21
CA ASP A 141 -6.60 5.88 -5.56
C ASP A 141 -8.13 5.89 -5.66
N SER A 142 -8.79 6.94 -5.17
CA SER A 142 -10.24 7.08 -5.16
C SER A 142 -10.99 6.06 -4.28
N LYS A 143 -10.30 5.44 -3.33
CA LYS A 143 -10.88 4.61 -2.27
C LYS A 143 -10.61 5.25 -0.92
N ALA A 144 -11.58 5.14 -0.01
CA ALA A 144 -11.43 5.59 1.37
C ALA A 144 -11.61 4.42 2.34
N THR A 145 -10.69 4.31 3.29
CA THR A 145 -10.85 3.42 4.46
C THR A 145 -10.98 4.30 5.68
N VAL A 146 -12.08 4.18 6.39
CA VAL A 146 -12.35 4.90 7.63
C VAL A 146 -12.34 3.92 8.79
N ILE A 147 -11.49 4.18 9.75
CA ILE A 147 -11.35 3.38 10.98
C ILE A 147 -11.87 4.23 12.13
N VAL A 148 -12.84 3.72 12.88
CA VAL A 148 -13.43 4.41 14.03
C VAL A 148 -13.32 3.55 15.29
N LYS A 149 -13.11 4.21 16.43
CA LYS A 149 -13.18 3.52 17.71
C LYS A 149 -14.64 3.31 18.11
N SER A 150 -15.10 2.06 18.08
CA SER A 150 -16.47 1.67 18.47
C SER A 150 -16.55 0.16 18.64
N ASP A 151 -17.39 -0.31 19.55
CA ASP A 151 -17.74 -1.73 19.69
C ASP A 151 -18.60 -2.26 18.52
N GLY A 152 -19.04 -1.35 17.66
CA GLY A 152 -19.84 -1.58 16.46
C GLY A 152 -20.47 -0.29 15.99
N VAL A 153 -20.74 -0.16 14.71
CA VAL A 153 -21.43 1.00 14.13
C VAL A 153 -22.84 0.62 13.72
N THR A 154 -23.80 1.46 14.07
CA THR A 154 -25.17 1.35 13.61
C THR A 154 -25.29 1.73 12.14
N SER A 155 -26.40 1.35 11.48
CA SER A 155 -26.65 1.78 10.09
C SER A 155 -26.67 3.31 9.96
N ALA A 156 -27.20 4.03 10.94
CA ALA A 156 -27.19 5.50 10.95
C ALA A 156 -25.78 6.06 11.04
N GLN A 157 -24.92 5.50 11.88
CA GLN A 157 -23.51 5.91 11.98
C GLN A 157 -22.72 5.57 10.72
N THR A 158 -23.00 4.44 10.09
CA THR A 158 -22.40 4.07 8.81
C THR A 158 -22.74 5.11 7.74
N LEU A 159 -24.02 5.53 7.65
CA LEU A 159 -24.44 6.58 6.73
C LEU A 159 -23.77 7.92 7.04
N GLN A 160 -23.62 8.29 8.31
CA GLN A 160 -22.89 9.50 8.71
C GLN A 160 -21.41 9.48 8.28
N ILE A 161 -20.77 8.33 8.39
CA ILE A 161 -19.37 8.15 7.93
C ILE A 161 -19.30 8.29 6.40
N GLN A 162 -20.19 7.60 5.70
CA GLN A 162 -20.26 7.64 4.24
C GLN A 162 -20.53 9.05 3.71
N ASP A 163 -21.45 9.79 4.35
CA ASP A 163 -21.76 11.16 4.03
C ASP A 163 -20.55 12.09 4.22
N ALA A 164 -19.85 11.98 5.35
CA ALA A 164 -18.64 12.75 5.62
C ALA A 164 -17.55 12.49 4.56
N VAL A 165 -17.33 11.24 4.19
CA VAL A 165 -16.35 10.89 3.15
C VAL A 165 -16.77 11.43 1.79
N THR A 166 -18.00 11.16 1.38
CA THR A 166 -18.49 11.56 0.05
C THR A 166 -18.50 13.08 -0.11
N SER A 167 -18.96 13.81 0.91
CA SER A 167 -19.03 15.27 0.86
C SER A 167 -17.66 15.95 0.78
N LYS A 168 -16.62 15.40 1.44
CA LYS A 168 -15.27 15.99 1.48
C LYS A 168 -14.37 15.52 0.35
N SER A 169 -14.51 14.26 -0.08
CA SER A 169 -13.61 13.68 -1.07
C SER A 169 -14.22 13.45 -2.45
N GLY A 170 -15.56 13.37 -2.55
CA GLY A 170 -16.26 12.97 -3.77
C GLY A 170 -16.14 11.49 -4.10
N ILE A 171 -15.64 10.67 -3.18
CA ILE A 171 -15.49 9.22 -3.36
C ILE A 171 -16.88 8.57 -3.31
N SER A 172 -17.16 7.68 -4.28
CA SER A 172 -18.42 6.92 -4.34
C SER A 172 -18.57 5.97 -3.16
N LEU A 173 -19.79 5.74 -2.71
CA LEU A 173 -20.12 4.90 -1.54
C LEU A 173 -19.55 3.48 -1.63
N GLU A 174 -19.51 2.89 -2.81
CA GLU A 174 -18.95 1.57 -3.10
C GLU A 174 -17.44 1.46 -2.83
N ASN A 175 -16.74 2.60 -2.83
CA ASN A 175 -15.30 2.71 -2.60
C ASN A 175 -14.97 3.13 -1.17
N ILE A 176 -15.95 3.13 -0.27
CA ILE A 176 -15.77 3.49 1.14
C ILE A 176 -15.82 2.22 2.00
N LYS A 177 -14.71 1.88 2.64
CA LYS A 177 -14.62 0.80 3.63
C LYS A 177 -14.68 1.40 5.04
N VAL A 178 -15.57 0.89 5.89
CA VAL A 178 -15.65 1.26 7.31
C VAL A 178 -15.16 0.09 8.15
N VAL A 179 -14.25 0.37 9.09
CA VAL A 179 -13.66 -0.59 10.02
C VAL A 179 -13.84 -0.09 11.44
N THR A 180 -14.20 -0.95 12.35
CA THR A 180 -14.33 -0.62 13.78
C THR A 180 -13.19 -1.25 14.57
N VAL A 181 -12.67 -0.49 15.53
CA VAL A 181 -11.65 -0.93 16.48
C VAL A 181 -12.18 -0.66 17.89
N LYS A 182 -12.08 -1.63 18.80
CA LYS A 182 -12.56 -1.53 20.19
C LYS A 182 -11.65 -0.70 21.08
#